data_89136c37432be44120835cbe7e9048f4
#
_entry.id   89136c37432be44120835cbe7e9048f4
#
_cell.length_a   1.000
_cell.length_b   1.000
_cell.length_c   1.000
_cell.angle_alpha   90.00
_cell.angle_beta   90.00
_cell.angle_gamma   90.00
#
_symmetry.space_group_name_H-M   'P 1'
#
loop_
_entity.id
_entity.type
_entity.pdbx_description
1 polymer ?
#
loop_
_entity_poly.entity_id
_entity_poly.type
_entity_poly.pdbx_seq_one_letter_code
_entity_poly.pdbx_strand_id
1 'polypeptide(L)'
;VPDSALAPAIALPPPPLSLLEGAALFLDFDGTLTPLVHRPDAVSVDDILIDLLARLRDRLDGRLAIVSGRSIATLQELGFGDFQLAGTHGLEFAKSGEAIEGPARLPAIDAVESAFHAFADDRPGLLIERKSISVGLHFRGGQQWGEQADALAESLAKEHGLVVQRGKMMVELRPGGADKGSAVQVLMRLPEMMGGVPVFVGDDVTDEEGFVAASELGGAGILVGAPRPTAARFCLEQVAAVRHYLAQGAAQLG
;
A
#
# COMPACT_ATOMS: atom_id res chain seq x y z
N VAL A 1 9.75 -22.06 30.62
CA VAL A 1 8.87 -21.05 30.03
C VAL A 1 7.94 -21.80 29.11
N PRO A 2 6.62 -21.83 29.30
CA PRO A 2 5.72 -22.52 28.41
C PRO A 2 5.69 -21.83 27.05
N ASP A 3 5.84 -22.65 26.04
CA ASP A 3 5.70 -22.36 24.62
C ASP A 3 4.33 -21.71 24.39
N SER A 4 4.32 -20.40 24.11
CA SER A 4 3.10 -19.69 23.75
C SER A 4 2.76 -20.10 22.31
N ALA A 5 2.08 -21.23 22.17
CA ALA A 5 1.49 -21.62 20.90
C ALA A 5 0.56 -20.49 20.46
N LEU A 6 0.98 -19.73 19.44
CA LEU A 6 0.13 -18.76 18.76
C LEU A 6 -1.16 -19.50 18.36
N ALA A 7 -2.30 -18.97 18.78
CA ALA A 7 -3.59 -19.50 18.37
C ALA A 7 -3.61 -19.61 16.83
N PRO A 8 -4.16 -20.70 16.26
CA PRO A 8 -4.21 -20.86 14.83
C PRO A 8 -4.95 -19.66 14.20
N ALA A 9 -4.35 -19.06 13.17
CA ALA A 9 -4.98 -17.99 12.44
C ALA A 9 -6.34 -18.50 11.91
N ILE A 10 -7.42 -17.85 12.32
CA ILE A 10 -8.78 -18.23 11.88
C ILE A 10 -8.85 -17.92 10.38
N ALA A 11 -9.23 -18.91 9.57
CA ALA A 11 -9.47 -18.71 8.15
C ALA A 11 -10.67 -17.75 7.98
N LEU A 12 -10.44 -16.59 7.40
CA LEU A 12 -11.48 -15.63 7.10
C LEU A 12 -12.32 -16.10 5.90
N PRO A 13 -13.63 -15.81 5.86
CA PRO A 13 -14.47 -16.13 4.71
C PRO A 13 -14.10 -15.26 3.49
N PRO A 14 -14.41 -15.69 2.27
CA PRO A 14 -14.31 -14.85 1.09
C PRO A 14 -15.31 -13.69 1.17
N PRO A 15 -14.98 -12.51 0.59
CA PRO A 15 -15.88 -11.36 0.58
C PRO A 15 -17.10 -11.65 -0.31
N PRO A 16 -18.33 -11.32 0.14
CA PRO A 16 -19.50 -11.37 -0.73
C PRO A 16 -19.45 -10.23 -1.76
N LEU A 17 -19.99 -10.44 -2.95
CA LEU A 17 -20.04 -9.41 -4.00
C LEU A 17 -20.88 -8.18 -3.58
N SER A 18 -21.91 -8.39 -2.74
CA SER A 18 -22.71 -7.29 -2.18
C SER A 18 -21.90 -6.30 -1.33
N LEU A 19 -20.69 -6.65 -0.90
CA LEU A 19 -19.79 -5.73 -0.21
C LEU A 19 -19.35 -4.55 -1.12
N LEU A 20 -19.42 -4.72 -2.43
CA LEU A 20 -19.10 -3.68 -3.41
C LEU A 20 -20.30 -2.76 -3.72
N GLU A 21 -21.52 -3.12 -3.30
CA GLU A 21 -22.71 -2.29 -3.52
C GLU A 21 -22.63 -1.03 -2.65
N GLY A 22 -22.52 0.13 -3.31
CA GLY A 22 -22.35 1.42 -2.63
C GLY A 22 -21.02 1.59 -1.92
N ALA A 23 -20.00 0.80 -2.26
CA ALA A 23 -18.69 0.91 -1.65
C ALA A 23 -17.93 2.18 -2.06
N ALA A 24 -17.09 2.68 -1.15
CA ALA A 24 -15.90 3.47 -1.45
C ALA A 24 -14.71 2.50 -1.37
N LEU A 25 -14.16 2.15 -2.52
CA LEU A 25 -13.19 1.07 -2.65
C LEU A 25 -11.76 1.59 -2.61
N PHE A 26 -10.96 1.09 -1.67
CA PHE A 26 -9.55 1.42 -1.48
C PHE A 26 -8.72 0.18 -1.79
N LEU A 27 -7.81 0.28 -2.74
CA LEU A 27 -7.01 -0.84 -3.22
C LEU A 27 -5.53 -0.56 -2.97
N ASP A 28 -4.86 -1.42 -2.20
CA ASP A 28 -3.42 -1.47 -2.23
C ASP A 28 -2.92 -1.98 -3.59
N PHE A 29 -1.66 -1.74 -3.89
CA PHE A 29 -1.08 -2.02 -5.20
C PHE A 29 -0.20 -3.26 -5.23
N ASP A 30 0.94 -3.26 -4.52
CA ASP A 30 1.94 -4.32 -4.56
C ASP A 30 1.54 -5.52 -3.70
N GLY A 31 1.33 -6.68 -4.32
CA GLY A 31 0.83 -7.88 -3.63
C GLY A 31 -0.70 -7.99 -3.61
N THR A 32 -1.39 -6.92 -4.02
CA THR A 32 -2.86 -6.83 -4.06
C THR A 32 -3.38 -6.77 -5.49
N LEU A 33 -3.02 -5.75 -6.27
CA LEU A 33 -3.41 -5.61 -7.68
C LEU A 33 -2.39 -6.24 -8.63
N THR A 34 -1.12 -6.24 -8.23
CA THR A 34 0.01 -6.81 -8.97
C THR A 34 0.80 -7.78 -8.09
N PRO A 35 1.36 -8.86 -8.65
CA PRO A 35 2.25 -9.73 -7.87
C PRO A 35 3.46 -8.99 -7.34
N LEU A 36 3.95 -9.39 -6.16
CA LEU A 36 5.22 -8.91 -5.64
C LEU A 36 6.37 -9.34 -6.54
N VAL A 37 7.20 -8.38 -6.93
CA VAL A 37 8.39 -8.61 -7.75
C VAL A 37 9.68 -8.42 -6.96
N HIS A 38 10.79 -8.91 -7.50
CA HIS A 38 12.09 -8.80 -6.83
C HIS A 38 12.64 -7.37 -6.79
N ARG A 39 12.30 -6.56 -7.78
CA ARG A 39 12.76 -5.17 -7.92
C ARG A 39 11.55 -4.26 -8.12
N PRO A 40 11.49 -3.10 -7.46
CA PRO A 40 10.37 -2.17 -7.60
C PRO A 40 10.13 -1.69 -9.04
N ASP A 41 11.21 -1.56 -9.81
CA ASP A 41 11.21 -1.13 -11.22
C ASP A 41 10.80 -2.25 -12.21
N ALA A 42 10.66 -3.49 -11.75
CA ALA A 42 10.26 -4.62 -12.58
C ALA A 42 8.74 -4.85 -12.61
N VAL A 43 7.96 -4.03 -11.91
CA VAL A 43 6.49 -4.11 -11.93
C VAL A 43 5.99 -3.65 -13.29
N SER A 44 5.08 -4.43 -13.88
CA SER A 44 4.32 -4.04 -15.05
C SER A 44 2.83 -4.16 -14.78
N VAL A 45 2.07 -3.25 -15.34
CA VAL A 45 0.61 -3.24 -15.29
C VAL A 45 0.10 -3.53 -16.70
N ASP A 46 -0.85 -4.44 -16.81
CA ASP A 46 -1.52 -4.74 -18.06
C ASP A 46 -2.74 -3.82 -18.27
N ASP A 47 -3.06 -3.51 -19.52
CA ASP A 47 -4.21 -2.67 -19.87
C ASP A 47 -5.54 -3.28 -19.37
N ILE A 48 -5.59 -4.62 -19.23
CA ILE A 48 -6.77 -5.32 -18.72
C ILE A 48 -7.07 -4.89 -17.27
N LEU A 49 -6.04 -4.70 -16.43
CA LEU A 49 -6.23 -4.22 -15.07
C LEU A 49 -6.72 -2.78 -15.05
N ILE A 50 -6.11 -1.90 -15.85
CA ILE A 50 -6.52 -0.48 -15.93
C ILE A 50 -7.99 -0.39 -16.40
N ASP A 51 -8.36 -1.11 -17.47
CA ASP A 51 -9.73 -1.14 -17.98
C ASP A 51 -10.72 -1.70 -16.97
N LEU A 52 -10.33 -2.74 -16.22
CA LEU A 52 -11.17 -3.30 -15.15
C LEU A 52 -11.44 -2.26 -14.06
N LEU A 53 -10.40 -1.60 -13.57
CA LEU A 53 -10.53 -0.61 -12.51
C LEU A 53 -11.29 0.64 -12.98
N ALA A 54 -11.10 1.06 -14.22
CA ALA A 54 -11.86 2.17 -14.80
C ALA A 54 -13.36 1.85 -14.85
N ARG A 55 -13.74 0.66 -15.34
CA ARG A 55 -15.14 0.21 -15.33
C ARG A 55 -15.70 0.12 -13.92
N LEU A 56 -14.94 -0.42 -12.97
CA LEU A 56 -15.39 -0.54 -11.58
C LEU A 56 -15.55 0.84 -10.93
N ARG A 57 -14.61 1.77 -11.16
CA ARG A 57 -14.71 3.16 -10.73
C ARG A 57 -16.02 3.81 -11.24
N ASP A 58 -16.32 3.63 -12.53
CA ASP A 58 -17.53 4.21 -13.13
C ASP A 58 -18.81 3.59 -12.50
N ARG A 59 -18.82 2.29 -12.18
CA ARG A 59 -19.93 1.61 -11.48
C ARG A 59 -20.07 2.02 -10.02
N LEU A 60 -19.00 2.49 -9.41
CA LEU A 60 -18.98 3.00 -8.04
C LEU A 60 -19.13 4.53 -7.98
N ASP A 61 -19.59 5.19 -9.05
CA ASP A 61 -19.74 6.64 -9.16
C ASP A 61 -18.48 7.43 -8.80
N GLY A 62 -17.30 6.92 -9.21
CA GLY A 62 -16.00 7.50 -8.92
C GLY A 62 -15.36 7.07 -7.60
N ARG A 63 -16.06 6.30 -6.77
CA ARG A 63 -15.62 5.90 -5.43
C ARG A 63 -14.59 4.75 -5.46
N LEU A 64 -13.45 4.98 -6.13
CA LEU A 64 -12.32 4.05 -6.16
C LEU A 64 -11.00 4.83 -6.03
N ALA A 65 -10.14 4.40 -5.12
CA ALA A 65 -8.81 4.95 -4.91
C ALA A 65 -7.75 3.86 -4.81
N ILE A 66 -6.54 4.17 -5.27
CA ILE A 66 -5.33 3.35 -5.04
C ILE A 66 -4.58 3.95 -3.85
N VAL A 67 -4.25 3.12 -2.85
CA VAL A 67 -3.54 3.52 -1.63
C VAL A 67 -2.27 2.68 -1.49
N SER A 68 -1.11 3.27 -1.71
CA SER A 68 0.14 2.52 -1.89
C SER A 68 1.32 3.11 -1.11
N GLY A 69 2.33 2.27 -0.86
CA GLY A 69 3.66 2.73 -0.44
C GLY A 69 4.51 3.30 -1.58
N ARG A 70 4.06 3.17 -2.84
CA ARG A 70 4.71 3.83 -3.99
C ARG A 70 4.42 5.32 -3.99
N SER A 71 5.34 6.10 -4.59
CA SER A 71 5.05 7.52 -4.87
C SER A 71 3.94 7.64 -5.92
N ILE A 72 3.19 8.74 -5.87
CA ILE A 72 2.15 9.00 -6.88
C ILE A 72 2.76 9.11 -8.28
N ALA A 73 3.93 9.71 -8.44
CA ALA A 73 4.61 9.79 -9.73
C ALA A 73 4.81 8.39 -10.34
N THR A 74 5.27 7.42 -9.55
CA THR A 74 5.41 6.03 -10.01
C THR A 74 4.07 5.39 -10.39
N LEU A 75 3.00 5.63 -9.61
CA LEU A 75 1.67 5.11 -9.93
C LEU A 75 1.12 5.72 -11.23
N GLN A 76 1.37 7.02 -11.48
CA GLN A 76 0.98 7.69 -12.73
C GLN A 76 1.74 7.13 -13.94
N GLU A 77 3.05 6.87 -13.81
CA GLU A 77 3.87 6.20 -14.84
C GLU A 77 3.38 4.79 -15.16
N LEU A 78 2.78 4.10 -14.18
CA LEU A 78 2.17 2.78 -14.34
C LEU A 78 0.73 2.82 -14.90
N GLY A 79 0.20 3.99 -15.25
CA GLY A 79 -1.10 4.16 -15.90
C GLY A 79 -2.26 4.50 -14.96
N PHE A 80 -2.01 4.78 -13.68
CA PHE A 80 -3.07 5.10 -12.71
C PHE A 80 -3.40 6.60 -12.60
N GLY A 81 -2.94 7.45 -13.52
CA GLY A 81 -3.15 8.90 -13.47
C GLY A 81 -4.62 9.36 -13.44
N ASP A 82 -5.53 8.53 -13.91
CA ASP A 82 -6.98 8.82 -13.96
C ASP A 82 -7.74 8.37 -12.70
N PHE A 83 -7.04 7.92 -11.66
CA PHE A 83 -7.63 7.47 -10.41
C PHE A 83 -7.36 8.44 -9.25
N GLN A 84 -8.16 8.33 -8.19
CA GLN A 84 -7.80 8.91 -6.89
C GLN A 84 -6.61 8.13 -6.34
N LEU A 85 -5.54 8.83 -5.95
CA LEU A 85 -4.30 8.21 -5.49
C LEU A 85 -3.93 8.72 -4.09
N ALA A 86 -3.50 7.81 -3.23
CA ALA A 86 -2.72 8.10 -2.04
C ALA A 86 -1.40 7.33 -2.13
N GLY A 87 -0.30 8.06 -2.23
CA GLY A 87 1.07 7.52 -2.34
C GLY A 87 1.86 7.67 -1.05
N THR A 88 3.03 7.03 -1.02
CA THR A 88 3.98 7.06 0.10
C THR A 88 3.30 6.89 1.45
N HIS A 89 2.47 5.80 1.54
CA HIS A 89 1.69 5.45 2.73
C HIS A 89 0.77 6.59 3.24
N GLY A 90 0.16 7.37 2.34
CA GLY A 90 -0.79 8.43 2.70
C GLY A 90 -0.15 9.80 2.95
N LEU A 91 1.10 10.00 2.56
CA LEU A 91 1.75 11.32 2.60
C LEU A 91 1.52 12.16 1.35
N GLU A 92 1.23 11.52 0.23
CA GLU A 92 0.95 12.17 -1.05
C GLU A 92 -0.47 11.86 -1.50
N PHE A 93 -1.14 12.83 -2.12
CA PHE A 93 -2.47 12.68 -2.70
C PHE A 93 -2.50 13.27 -4.10
N ALA A 94 -3.24 12.64 -5.01
CA ALA A 94 -3.62 13.24 -6.28
C ALA A 94 -5.04 12.79 -6.65
N LYS A 95 -5.82 13.73 -7.19
CA LYS A 95 -7.06 13.43 -7.87
C LYS A 95 -6.78 13.16 -9.34
N SER A 96 -7.73 12.52 -10.01
CA SER A 96 -7.66 12.26 -11.45
C SER A 96 -7.29 13.53 -12.23
N GLY A 97 -6.13 13.50 -12.91
CA GLY A 97 -5.63 14.59 -13.74
C GLY A 97 -5.14 15.84 -12.99
N GLU A 98 -5.13 15.84 -11.65
CA GLU A 98 -4.67 16.97 -10.85
C GLU A 98 -3.20 16.83 -10.43
N ALA A 99 -2.62 17.92 -9.93
CA ALA A 99 -1.25 17.93 -9.41
C ALA A 99 -1.14 17.10 -8.12
N ILE A 100 0.07 16.58 -7.87
CA ILE A 100 0.37 15.84 -6.64
C ILE A 100 0.41 16.83 -5.47
N GLU A 101 -0.39 16.56 -4.44
CA GLU A 101 -0.37 17.25 -3.16
C GLU A 101 0.40 16.41 -2.14
N GLY A 102 1.29 17.04 -1.38
CA GLY A 102 2.10 16.37 -0.36
C GLY A 102 3.14 17.29 0.25
N PRO A 103 3.83 16.84 1.31
CA PRO A 103 4.89 17.62 1.91
C PRO A 103 6.10 17.72 0.96
N ALA A 104 6.86 18.81 1.08
CA ALA A 104 8.14 18.92 0.40
C ALA A 104 9.12 17.86 0.94
N ARG A 105 10.01 17.37 0.07
CA ARG A 105 11.10 16.48 0.47
C ARG A 105 11.98 17.16 1.52
N LEU A 106 12.15 16.53 2.67
CA LEU A 106 12.99 17.04 3.75
C LEU A 106 14.48 16.85 3.42
N PRO A 107 15.36 17.81 3.77
CA PRO A 107 16.81 17.62 3.63
C PRO A 107 17.35 16.39 4.39
N ALA A 108 16.69 15.99 5.46
CA ALA A 108 16.97 14.77 6.21
C ALA A 108 16.89 13.50 5.33
N ILE A 109 15.97 13.45 4.37
CA ILE A 109 15.84 12.32 3.44
C ILE A 109 17.05 12.21 2.50
N ASP A 110 17.62 13.34 2.07
CA ASP A 110 18.83 13.34 1.24
C ASP A 110 20.07 12.89 2.04
N ALA A 111 20.14 13.25 3.32
CA ALA A 111 21.19 12.76 4.23
C ALA A 111 21.08 11.24 4.45
N VAL A 112 19.87 10.72 4.67
CA VAL A 112 19.61 9.28 4.80
C VAL A 112 19.94 8.54 3.50
N GLU A 113 19.56 9.07 2.34
CA GLU A 113 19.90 8.50 1.03
C GLU A 113 21.40 8.35 0.87
N SER A 114 22.16 9.38 1.24
CA SER A 114 23.64 9.35 1.21
C SER A 114 24.21 8.28 2.14
N ALA A 115 23.64 8.14 3.34
CA ALA A 115 24.06 7.11 4.30
C ALA A 115 23.73 5.70 3.81
N PHE A 116 22.58 5.49 3.17
CA PHE A 116 22.22 4.20 2.58
C PHE A 116 23.14 3.82 1.40
N HIS A 117 23.51 4.79 0.56
CA HIS A 117 24.51 4.56 -0.49
C HIS A 117 25.86 4.14 0.10
N ALA A 118 26.37 4.89 1.07
CA ALA A 118 27.63 4.52 1.75
C ALA A 118 27.57 3.15 2.43
N PHE A 119 26.42 2.79 2.99
CA PHE A 119 26.24 1.45 3.57
C PHE A 119 26.22 0.36 2.50
N ALA A 120 25.68 0.63 1.33
CA ALA A 120 25.55 -0.36 0.25
C ALA A 120 26.84 -0.57 -0.56
N ASP A 121 27.78 0.38 -0.55
CA ASP A 121 28.98 0.36 -1.40
C ASP A 121 29.78 -0.97 -1.34
N ASP A 122 29.94 -1.53 -0.14
CA ASP A 122 30.66 -2.80 0.08
C ASP A 122 29.73 -4.00 0.25
N ARG A 123 28.45 -3.88 -0.03
CA ARG A 123 27.41 -4.88 0.29
C ARG A 123 26.58 -5.23 -0.94
N PRO A 124 27.01 -6.20 -1.73
CA PRO A 124 26.31 -6.59 -2.95
C PRO A 124 24.90 -7.11 -2.65
N GLY A 125 23.98 -6.81 -3.53
CA GLY A 125 22.58 -7.23 -3.44
C GLY A 125 21.67 -6.26 -2.69
N LEU A 126 22.21 -5.14 -2.18
CA LEU A 126 21.43 -4.02 -1.67
C LEU A 126 21.01 -3.11 -2.82
N LEU A 127 19.80 -2.55 -2.72
CA LEU A 127 19.27 -1.58 -3.68
C LEU A 127 18.65 -0.40 -2.93
N ILE A 128 19.05 0.81 -3.29
CA ILE A 128 18.46 2.03 -2.77
C ILE A 128 17.35 2.48 -3.73
N GLU A 129 16.16 2.69 -3.21
CA GLU A 129 15.01 3.24 -3.92
C GLU A 129 14.77 4.69 -3.47
N ARG A 130 15.08 5.63 -4.35
CA ARG A 130 14.74 7.03 -4.16
C ARG A 130 13.28 7.25 -4.52
N LYS A 131 12.50 7.79 -3.57
CA LYS A 131 11.11 8.24 -3.80
C LYS A 131 11.03 9.77 -3.66
N SER A 132 9.86 10.35 -3.95
CA SER A 132 9.61 11.79 -3.83
C SER A 132 9.99 12.36 -2.48
N ILE A 133 9.50 11.77 -1.39
CA ILE A 133 9.64 12.27 -0.01
C ILE A 133 10.19 11.23 0.97
N SER A 134 10.65 10.09 0.49
CA SER A 134 11.22 9.00 1.29
C SER A 134 12.39 8.33 0.57
N VAL A 135 13.04 7.38 1.23
CA VAL A 135 14.08 6.55 0.66
C VAL A 135 14.02 5.15 1.26
N GLY A 136 14.05 4.12 0.39
CA GLY A 136 14.02 2.72 0.74
C GLY A 136 15.40 2.06 0.56
N LEU A 137 15.74 1.15 1.46
CA LEU A 137 16.87 0.23 1.35
C LEU A 137 16.36 -1.20 1.27
N HIS A 138 16.45 -1.79 0.08
CA HIS A 138 16.07 -3.16 -0.18
C HIS A 138 17.25 -4.10 0.03
N PHE A 139 17.04 -5.19 0.75
CA PHE A 139 18.06 -6.21 1.04
C PHE A 139 17.64 -7.62 0.59
N ARG A 140 16.68 -7.72 -0.34
CA ARG A 140 16.24 -9.02 -0.87
C ARG A 140 17.37 -9.80 -1.57
N GLY A 141 18.25 -9.10 -2.29
CA GLY A 141 19.44 -9.66 -2.93
C GLY A 141 20.62 -9.87 -1.99
N GLY A 142 20.56 -9.35 -0.76
CA GLY A 142 21.62 -9.38 0.25
C GLY A 142 21.04 -9.58 1.65
N GLN A 143 20.27 -10.65 1.85
CA GLN A 143 19.49 -10.91 3.08
C GLN A 143 20.34 -10.93 4.36
N GLN A 144 21.62 -11.34 4.25
CA GLN A 144 22.58 -11.33 5.35
C GLN A 144 22.82 -9.93 5.95
N TRP A 145 22.49 -8.87 5.21
CA TRP A 145 22.64 -7.48 5.65
C TRP A 145 21.38 -6.90 6.31
N GLY A 146 20.27 -7.66 6.35
CA GLY A 146 18.97 -7.18 6.80
C GLY A 146 18.98 -6.62 8.21
N GLU A 147 19.57 -7.33 9.19
CA GLU A 147 19.68 -6.85 10.57
C GLU A 147 20.50 -5.54 10.68
N GLN A 148 21.58 -5.43 9.91
CA GLN A 148 22.41 -4.23 9.90
C GLN A 148 21.70 -3.06 9.19
N ALA A 149 20.97 -3.34 8.12
CA ALA A 149 20.15 -2.34 7.43
C ALA A 149 19.05 -1.79 8.34
N ASP A 150 18.41 -2.65 9.10
CA ASP A 150 17.37 -2.28 10.07
C ASP A 150 17.96 -1.43 11.22
N ALA A 151 19.09 -1.83 11.78
CA ALA A 151 19.77 -1.06 12.83
C ALA A 151 20.24 0.33 12.34
N LEU A 152 20.74 0.41 11.10
CA LEU A 152 21.11 1.68 10.49
C LEU A 152 19.89 2.58 10.30
N ALA A 153 18.78 2.01 9.79
CA ALA A 153 17.53 2.74 9.59
C ALA A 153 17.00 3.31 10.91
N GLU A 154 16.99 2.53 11.99
CA GLU A 154 16.58 2.98 13.33
C GLU A 154 17.46 4.14 13.84
N SER A 155 18.78 4.04 13.66
CA SER A 155 19.70 5.09 14.06
C SER A 155 19.44 6.40 13.32
N LEU A 156 19.32 6.34 11.99
CA LEU A 156 19.08 7.49 11.14
C LEU A 156 17.68 8.09 11.39
N ALA A 157 16.67 7.26 11.60
CA ALA A 157 15.33 7.73 11.93
C ALA A 157 15.32 8.54 13.22
N LYS A 158 16.00 8.04 14.26
CA LYS A 158 16.14 8.74 15.55
C LYS A 158 16.91 10.06 15.40
N GLU A 159 18.01 10.06 14.64
CA GLU A 159 18.84 11.25 14.41
C GLU A 159 18.06 12.35 13.68
N HIS A 160 17.28 11.98 12.69
CA HIS A 160 16.61 12.93 11.78
C HIS A 160 15.12 13.15 12.06
N GLY A 161 14.55 12.51 13.08
CA GLY A 161 13.13 12.63 13.40
C GLY A 161 12.21 12.03 12.34
N LEU A 162 12.66 10.94 11.69
CA LEU A 162 11.93 10.21 10.67
C LEU A 162 11.30 8.95 11.25
N VAL A 163 10.43 8.30 10.44
CA VAL A 163 9.79 7.03 10.78
C VAL A 163 10.40 5.92 9.92
N VAL A 164 10.71 4.78 10.56
CA VAL A 164 11.08 3.55 9.85
C VAL A 164 9.82 2.80 9.47
N GLN A 165 9.60 2.65 8.17
CA GLN A 165 8.58 1.78 7.61
C GLN A 165 9.24 0.47 7.17
N ARG A 166 8.79 -0.66 7.75
CA ARG A 166 9.28 -1.98 7.36
C ARG A 166 8.36 -2.62 6.35
N GLY A 167 8.96 -3.22 5.32
CA GLY A 167 8.26 -3.99 4.30
C GLY A 167 8.95 -5.35 4.06
N LYS A 168 8.48 -6.08 3.06
CA LYS A 168 9.04 -7.41 2.72
C LYS A 168 10.47 -7.30 2.17
N MET A 169 11.47 -7.53 3.03
CA MET A 169 12.91 -7.46 2.72
C MET A 169 13.38 -6.04 2.37
N MET A 170 12.83 -5.03 3.05
CA MET A 170 13.23 -3.65 2.92
C MET A 170 12.93 -2.84 4.18
N VAL A 171 13.64 -1.74 4.34
CA VAL A 171 13.33 -0.66 5.28
C VAL A 171 13.25 0.65 4.50
N GLU A 172 12.30 1.50 4.88
CA GLU A 172 12.11 2.82 4.28
C GLU A 172 12.10 3.88 5.38
N LEU A 173 12.81 4.99 5.17
CA LEU A 173 12.72 6.15 6.03
C LEU A 173 11.88 7.23 5.35
N ARG A 174 10.90 7.74 6.09
CA ARG A 174 9.93 8.73 5.61
C ARG A 174 9.54 9.71 6.70
N PRO A 175 8.97 10.88 6.37
CA PRO A 175 8.31 11.72 7.35
C PRO A 175 7.20 10.94 8.08
N GLY A 176 7.00 11.24 9.36
CA GLY A 176 5.88 10.70 10.13
C GLY A 176 4.57 11.42 9.82
N GLY A 177 3.49 10.99 10.50
CA GLY A 177 2.21 11.69 10.50
C GLY A 177 1.16 11.15 9.52
N ALA A 178 1.47 10.10 8.75
CA ALA A 178 0.49 9.44 7.89
C ALA A 178 0.74 7.92 7.79
N ASP A 179 -0.33 7.19 7.52
CA ASP A 179 -0.40 5.78 7.23
C ASP A 179 -1.57 5.50 6.26
N LYS A 180 -1.79 4.23 5.87
CA LYS A 180 -2.89 3.90 4.96
C LYS A 180 -4.27 4.11 5.59
N GLY A 181 -4.40 4.06 6.91
CA GLY A 181 -5.65 4.36 7.61
C GLY A 181 -6.00 5.85 7.56
N SER A 182 -5.04 6.72 7.85
CA SER A 182 -5.22 8.17 7.71
C SER A 182 -5.49 8.56 6.26
N ALA A 183 -4.90 7.86 5.27
CA ALA A 183 -5.22 8.06 3.86
C ALA A 183 -6.70 7.75 3.56
N VAL A 184 -7.23 6.64 4.06
CA VAL A 184 -8.67 6.32 3.94
C VAL A 184 -9.51 7.44 4.54
N GLN A 185 -9.20 7.91 5.76
CA GLN A 185 -9.94 8.97 6.42
C GLN A 185 -9.93 10.30 5.66
N VAL A 186 -8.79 10.65 5.03
CA VAL A 186 -8.67 11.84 4.18
C VAL A 186 -9.50 11.68 2.91
N LEU A 187 -9.35 10.57 2.20
CA LEU A 187 -10.07 10.30 0.96
C LEU A 187 -11.58 10.22 1.16
N MET A 188 -12.06 9.64 2.27
CA MET A 188 -13.50 9.58 2.58
C MET A 188 -14.17 10.94 2.79
N ARG A 189 -13.39 12.04 2.95
CA ARG A 189 -13.90 13.41 3.03
C ARG A 189 -14.06 14.06 1.66
N LEU A 190 -13.55 13.44 0.61
CA LEU A 190 -13.72 13.96 -0.75
C LEU A 190 -15.18 13.83 -1.18
N PRO A 191 -15.74 14.82 -1.90
CA PRO A 191 -17.12 14.78 -2.37
C PRO A 191 -17.46 13.50 -3.15
N GLU A 192 -16.49 13.00 -3.93
CA GLU A 192 -16.63 11.81 -4.76
C GLU A 192 -16.78 10.52 -3.93
N MET A 193 -16.15 10.47 -2.73
CA MET A 193 -16.18 9.31 -1.83
C MET A 193 -17.35 9.35 -0.83
N MET A 194 -17.96 10.53 -0.64
CA MET A 194 -19.04 10.70 0.36
C MET A 194 -20.23 9.81 0.07
N GLY A 195 -20.76 9.22 1.16
CA GLY A 195 -21.90 8.29 1.11
C GLY A 195 -21.53 6.86 0.74
N GLY A 196 -20.27 6.58 0.36
CA GLY A 196 -19.79 5.23 0.15
C GLY A 196 -19.43 4.53 1.47
N VAL A 197 -19.57 3.21 1.51
CA VAL A 197 -19.10 2.37 2.63
C VAL A 197 -17.66 1.95 2.33
N PRO A 198 -16.66 2.27 3.17
CA PRO A 198 -15.27 2.00 2.83
C PRO A 198 -14.95 0.51 2.84
N VAL A 199 -14.33 0.03 1.77
CA VAL A 199 -13.80 -1.33 1.64
C VAL A 199 -12.33 -1.21 1.28
N PHE A 200 -11.45 -1.72 2.16
CA PHE A 200 -10.00 -1.70 1.93
C PHE A 200 -9.50 -3.11 1.58
N VAL A 201 -8.73 -3.24 0.50
CA VAL A 201 -8.13 -4.51 0.06
C VAL A 201 -6.61 -4.37 0.12
N GLY A 202 -5.93 -5.27 0.83
CA GLY A 202 -4.47 -5.22 1.00
C GLY A 202 -3.84 -6.52 1.45
N ASP A 203 -2.51 -6.67 1.29
CA ASP A 203 -1.78 -7.91 1.56
C ASP A 203 -0.74 -7.82 2.69
N ASP A 204 -0.29 -6.62 3.01
CA ASP A 204 0.83 -6.42 3.95
C ASP A 204 0.38 -5.93 5.33
N VAL A 205 1.32 -5.90 6.27
CA VAL A 205 1.12 -5.38 7.63
C VAL A 205 0.75 -3.89 7.61
N THR A 206 1.25 -3.15 6.64
CA THR A 206 0.93 -1.73 6.43
C THR A 206 -0.52 -1.47 5.99
N ASP A 207 -1.27 -2.52 5.64
CA ASP A 207 -2.69 -2.42 5.29
C ASP A 207 -3.61 -2.55 6.51
N GLU A 208 -3.05 -2.97 7.66
CA GLU A 208 -3.84 -3.12 8.89
C GLU A 208 -4.49 -1.80 9.33
N GLU A 209 -3.76 -0.68 9.21
CA GLU A 209 -4.31 0.65 9.49
C GLU A 209 -5.47 0.97 8.53
N GLY A 210 -5.36 0.56 7.27
CA GLY A 210 -6.44 0.68 6.28
C GLY A 210 -7.66 -0.18 6.63
N PHE A 211 -7.44 -1.42 7.08
CA PHE A 211 -8.53 -2.32 7.53
C PHE A 211 -9.24 -1.76 8.76
N VAL A 212 -8.47 -1.26 9.75
CA VAL A 212 -9.02 -0.62 10.95
C VAL A 212 -9.86 0.59 10.57
N ALA A 213 -9.32 1.51 9.78
CA ALA A 213 -10.02 2.73 9.38
C ALA A 213 -11.30 2.41 8.58
N ALA A 214 -11.26 1.44 7.66
CA ALA A 214 -12.44 1.01 6.94
C ALA A 214 -13.52 0.45 7.89
N SER A 215 -13.11 -0.36 8.88
CA SER A 215 -14.03 -0.95 9.86
C SER A 215 -14.64 0.10 10.79
N GLU A 216 -13.85 1.08 11.27
CA GLU A 216 -14.33 2.18 12.12
C GLU A 216 -15.34 3.09 11.41
N LEU A 217 -15.23 3.20 10.10
CA LEU A 217 -16.18 3.94 9.25
C LEU A 217 -17.37 3.08 8.78
N GLY A 218 -17.57 1.91 9.36
CA GLY A 218 -18.72 1.02 9.10
C GLY A 218 -18.56 0.08 7.90
N GLY A 219 -17.37 -0.01 7.34
CA GLY A 219 -17.04 -0.88 6.22
C GLY A 219 -16.27 -2.14 6.61
N ALA A 220 -15.32 -2.58 5.79
CA ALA A 220 -14.56 -3.80 6.04
C ALA A 220 -13.19 -3.82 5.34
N GLY A 221 -12.25 -4.56 5.93
CA GLY A 221 -10.99 -4.97 5.31
C GLY A 221 -11.09 -6.32 4.62
N ILE A 222 -10.36 -6.49 3.52
CA ILE A 222 -10.16 -7.75 2.79
C ILE A 222 -8.65 -8.02 2.76
N LEU A 223 -8.20 -9.03 3.49
CA LEU A 223 -6.80 -9.49 3.46
C LEU A 223 -6.53 -10.26 2.17
N VAL A 224 -5.39 -10.01 1.54
CA VAL A 224 -4.90 -10.80 0.40
C VAL A 224 -3.71 -11.65 0.84
N GLY A 225 -3.79 -12.96 0.56
CA GLY A 225 -2.70 -13.90 0.85
C GLY A 225 -2.97 -14.84 2.03
N ALA A 226 -1.88 -15.34 2.63
CA ALA A 226 -1.97 -16.33 3.69
C ALA A 226 -2.64 -15.79 4.97
N PRO A 227 -3.40 -16.62 5.69
CA PRO A 227 -4.00 -16.24 6.97
C PRO A 227 -2.93 -15.78 7.97
N ARG A 228 -3.20 -14.65 8.63
CA ARG A 228 -2.39 -14.06 9.71
C ARG A 228 -3.31 -13.31 10.68
N PRO A 229 -2.83 -12.91 11.87
CA PRO A 229 -3.55 -11.96 12.71
C PRO A 229 -3.83 -10.67 11.92
N THR A 230 -5.10 -10.24 11.86
CA THR A 230 -5.52 -9.11 11.01
C THR A 230 -6.82 -8.49 11.52
N ALA A 231 -7.01 -7.20 11.25
CA ALA A 231 -8.27 -6.50 11.42
C ALA A 231 -9.24 -6.69 10.22
N ALA A 232 -8.81 -7.35 9.15
CA ALA A 232 -9.68 -7.68 8.01
C ALA A 232 -10.81 -8.63 8.43
N ARG A 233 -11.97 -8.51 7.78
CA ARG A 233 -13.13 -9.41 7.96
C ARG A 233 -13.20 -10.52 6.93
N PHE A 234 -12.56 -10.34 5.79
CA PHE A 234 -12.60 -11.24 4.65
C PHE A 234 -11.19 -11.53 4.15
N CYS A 235 -11.04 -12.58 3.36
CA CYS A 235 -9.76 -12.94 2.76
C CYS A 235 -9.93 -13.37 1.29
N LEU A 236 -8.94 -13.02 0.48
CA LEU A 236 -8.73 -13.53 -0.88
C LEU A 236 -7.33 -14.15 -0.94
N GLU A 237 -7.20 -15.30 -1.56
CA GLU A 237 -5.98 -16.11 -1.47
C GLU A 237 -4.75 -15.47 -2.14
N GLN A 238 -4.95 -14.68 -3.22
CA GLN A 238 -3.88 -14.15 -4.05
C GLN A 238 -4.38 -13.06 -5.02
N VAL A 239 -3.47 -12.37 -5.68
CA VAL A 239 -3.76 -11.31 -6.66
C VAL A 239 -4.78 -11.74 -7.72
N ALA A 240 -4.68 -12.97 -8.24
CA ALA A 240 -5.63 -13.49 -9.23
C ALA A 240 -7.07 -13.56 -8.68
N ALA A 241 -7.23 -13.92 -7.41
CA ALA A 241 -8.53 -13.94 -6.74
C ALA A 241 -9.07 -12.51 -6.53
N VAL A 242 -8.20 -11.51 -6.24
CA VAL A 242 -8.59 -10.10 -6.18
C VAL A 242 -9.12 -9.63 -7.53
N ARG A 243 -8.35 -9.80 -8.60
CA ARG A 243 -8.76 -9.38 -9.95
C ARG A 243 -10.08 -10.06 -10.39
N HIS A 244 -10.25 -11.34 -10.05
CA HIS A 244 -11.49 -12.06 -10.33
C HIS A 244 -12.69 -11.49 -9.55
N TYR A 245 -12.53 -11.24 -8.25
CA TYR A 245 -13.56 -10.64 -7.39
C TYR A 245 -13.97 -9.26 -7.90
N LEU A 246 -13.01 -8.40 -8.25
CA LEU A 246 -13.27 -7.08 -8.81
C LEU A 246 -13.98 -7.15 -10.17
N ALA A 247 -13.62 -8.13 -11.03
CA ALA A 247 -14.27 -8.33 -12.32
C ALA A 247 -15.72 -8.79 -12.16
N GLN A 248 -16.00 -9.70 -11.22
CA GLN A 248 -17.37 -10.11 -10.89
C GLN A 248 -18.19 -8.93 -10.34
N GLY A 249 -17.59 -8.12 -9.45
CA GLY A 249 -18.22 -6.92 -8.92
C GLY A 249 -18.59 -5.91 -10.00
N ALA A 250 -17.66 -5.61 -10.92
CA ALA A 250 -17.91 -4.73 -12.05
C ALA A 250 -19.05 -5.23 -12.97
N ALA A 251 -19.21 -6.55 -13.11
CA ALA A 251 -20.30 -7.14 -13.88
C ALA A 251 -21.64 -7.11 -13.13
N GLN A 252 -21.65 -7.27 -11.80
CA GLN A 252 -22.88 -7.29 -10.99
C GLN A 252 -23.45 -5.89 -10.79
N LEU A 253 -22.60 -4.87 -10.63
CA LEU A 253 -23.01 -3.46 -10.46
C LEU A 253 -23.52 -2.81 -11.76
N GLY A 254 -23.48 -3.53 -12.87
CA GLY A 254 -24.02 -3.11 -14.17
C GLY A 254 -25.42 -3.57 -14.41
#